data_49a8684f0765e254f25de26712f8018a
#
_entry.id   49a8684f0765e254f25de26712f8018a
#
_cell.length_a   1.000
_cell.length_b   1.000
_cell.length_c   1.000
_cell.angle_alpha   90.00
_cell.angle_beta   90.00
_cell.angle_gamma   90.00
#
_symmetry.space_group_name_H-M   'P 1'
#
loop_
_entity.id
_entity.type
_entity.pdbx_description
1 polymer ?
#
loop_
_entity_poly.entity_id
_entity_poly.type
_entity_poly.pdbx_seq_one_letter_code
_entity_poly.pdbx_strand_id
1 'polypeptide(L)'
;MQLKLHFFPAAFPDETLHSVISRYARLCGVRNCQAAFAGLKSAAAFSQNVAFPSHLGDFVDALPSGTELSVAEVLMRHTLLPYYAPFLRMSQVEQARTLMTADGKGLMLKLGVNASRIGFASRVRLCPECIAQDQAQRGVAYWHRVHMLPGVLVCPHHGTSLRILDPRWLSRSSRQLNLPSDENVQAHTVHLDTPLRCMPPLHEIALRSLQVLESEVTALSAEAVRFTLLHRATQLNLASDNHRLHLHMLAQHMADFFAALPREWEFSILGDVRAGTPASWVTKLLRTPITSHHPLKYILLAGALGVEMVSLLHGQCPVKQAVACDPKAHIRLHARLSQVMPGEGLDCSSAAVWRHALEGADAKKIAAVLSVSLAYV
;
A
#
# COMPACT_ATOMS: atom_id res chain seq x y z
N MET A 1 15.10 29.37 -20.39
CA MET A 1 14.43 29.98 -19.22
C MET A 1 13.51 28.91 -18.61
N GLN A 2 13.75 28.54 -17.36
CA GLN A 2 12.95 27.54 -16.67
C GLN A 2 11.62 28.20 -16.25
N LEU A 3 10.48 27.53 -16.49
CA LEU A 3 9.18 28.02 -16.06
C LEU A 3 9.17 28.12 -14.53
N LYS A 4 8.78 29.28 -14.00
CA LYS A 4 8.48 29.45 -12.58
C LYS A 4 7.07 30.00 -12.44
N LEU A 5 6.29 29.33 -11.58
CA LEU A 5 4.95 29.77 -11.23
C LEU A 5 5.03 30.97 -10.28
N HIS A 6 4.08 31.90 -10.37
CA HIS A 6 4.02 33.06 -9.48
C HIS A 6 3.41 32.74 -8.12
N PHE A 7 2.53 31.74 -8.07
CA PHE A 7 1.92 31.22 -6.85
C PHE A 7 1.54 29.76 -7.04
N PHE A 8 1.31 29.06 -5.96
CA PHE A 8 0.71 27.71 -5.97
C PHE A 8 -0.14 27.55 -4.70
N PRO A 9 -1.38 27.01 -4.77
CA PRO A 9 -2.25 26.89 -3.61
C PRO A 9 -1.73 25.81 -2.65
N ALA A 10 -1.89 26.05 -1.35
CA ALA A 10 -1.64 25.02 -0.35
C ALA A 10 -2.57 23.80 -0.57
N ALA A 11 -2.03 22.62 -0.39
CA ALA A 11 -2.80 21.40 -0.51
C ALA A 11 -3.66 21.16 0.74
N PHE A 12 -4.78 20.46 0.57
CA PHE A 12 -5.65 20.01 1.66
C PHE A 12 -5.25 18.61 2.15
N PRO A 13 -5.69 18.20 3.35
CA PRO A 13 -5.48 16.84 3.84
C PRO A 13 -6.07 15.80 2.87
N ASP A 14 -5.35 14.71 2.64
CA ASP A 14 -5.71 13.63 1.72
C ASP A 14 -5.99 14.06 0.27
N GLU A 15 -5.57 15.27 -0.15
CA GLU A 15 -5.79 15.78 -1.50
C GLU A 15 -4.81 15.15 -2.50
N THR A 16 -5.31 14.69 -3.66
CA THR A 16 -4.46 14.23 -4.76
C THR A 16 -3.69 15.39 -5.41
N LEU A 17 -2.50 15.14 -5.96
CA LEU A 17 -1.77 16.16 -6.71
C LEU A 17 -2.59 16.72 -7.88
N HIS A 18 -3.31 15.85 -8.61
CA HIS A 18 -4.25 16.25 -9.66
C HIS A 18 -5.25 17.30 -9.17
N SER A 19 -5.78 17.13 -7.96
CA SER A 19 -6.74 18.06 -7.36
C SER A 19 -6.13 19.42 -7.07
N VAL A 20 -4.95 19.46 -6.43
CA VAL A 20 -4.23 20.73 -6.15
C VAL A 20 -3.96 21.49 -7.44
N ILE A 21 -3.52 20.79 -8.48
CA ILE A 21 -3.27 21.34 -9.82
C ILE A 21 -4.59 21.83 -10.47
N SER A 22 -5.69 21.11 -10.28
CA SER A 22 -7.00 21.53 -10.78
C SER A 22 -7.47 22.83 -10.12
N ARG A 23 -7.26 22.97 -8.82
CA ARG A 23 -7.54 24.23 -8.11
C ARG A 23 -6.63 25.38 -8.58
N TYR A 24 -5.33 25.09 -8.77
CA TYR A 24 -4.39 26.06 -9.33
C TYR A 24 -4.86 26.55 -10.71
N ALA A 25 -5.18 25.64 -11.61
CA ALA A 25 -5.68 26.00 -12.95
C ALA A 25 -6.94 26.87 -12.87
N ARG A 26 -7.87 26.54 -11.97
CA ARG A 26 -9.08 27.30 -11.72
C ARG A 26 -8.76 28.74 -11.27
N LEU A 27 -7.80 28.91 -10.37
CA LEU A 27 -7.36 30.22 -9.90
C LEU A 27 -6.69 31.03 -11.02
N CYS A 28 -6.07 30.36 -11.99
CA CYS A 28 -5.51 30.99 -13.20
C CYS A 28 -6.56 31.27 -14.30
N GLY A 29 -7.85 30.92 -14.10
CA GLY A 29 -8.90 31.10 -15.11
C GLY A 29 -8.84 30.09 -16.27
N VAL A 30 -8.09 28.98 -16.13
CA VAL A 30 -7.93 27.95 -17.17
C VAL A 30 -8.45 26.59 -16.71
N ARG A 31 -8.71 25.68 -17.65
CA ARG A 31 -9.24 24.33 -17.34
C ARG A 31 -8.42 23.18 -17.90
N ASN A 32 -7.27 23.46 -18.50
CA ASN A 32 -6.38 22.42 -19.02
C ASN A 32 -4.94 22.62 -18.56
N CYS A 33 -4.21 21.52 -18.48
CA CYS A 33 -2.84 21.53 -17.96
C CYS A 33 -1.86 22.30 -18.84
N GLN A 34 -2.07 22.31 -20.16
CA GLN A 34 -1.16 23.00 -21.07
C GLN A 34 -1.24 24.52 -20.90
N ALA A 35 -2.44 25.06 -20.68
CA ALA A 35 -2.61 26.48 -20.38
C ALA A 35 -2.11 26.85 -18.98
N ALA A 36 -2.36 25.97 -17.98
CA ALA A 36 -1.93 26.19 -16.60
C ALA A 36 -0.39 26.18 -16.46
N PHE A 37 0.30 25.36 -17.25
CA PHE A 37 1.74 25.19 -17.22
C PHE A 37 2.35 25.47 -18.61
N ALA A 38 2.00 26.61 -19.19
CA ALA A 38 2.47 27.01 -20.52
C ALA A 38 3.99 26.92 -20.64
N GLY A 39 4.48 26.14 -21.61
CA GLY A 39 5.91 25.91 -21.83
C GLY A 39 6.51 24.70 -21.11
N LEU A 40 5.79 24.01 -20.23
CA LEU A 40 6.27 22.79 -19.56
C LEU A 40 5.73 21.54 -20.28
N LYS A 41 6.61 20.84 -21.02
CA LYS A 41 6.23 19.67 -21.84
C LYS A 41 5.73 18.49 -20.97
N SER A 42 6.21 18.35 -19.75
CA SER A 42 5.85 17.31 -18.79
C SER A 42 4.53 17.56 -18.06
N ALA A 43 3.86 18.70 -18.28
CA ALA A 43 2.65 19.10 -17.56
C ALA A 43 1.55 18.02 -17.53
N ALA A 44 1.34 17.32 -18.65
CA ALA A 44 0.37 16.23 -18.71
C ALA A 44 0.72 15.04 -17.80
N ALA A 45 1.99 14.73 -17.65
CA ALA A 45 2.46 13.56 -16.91
C ALA A 45 2.22 13.66 -15.40
N PHE A 46 2.40 14.85 -14.81
CA PHE A 46 2.13 15.05 -13.39
C PHE A 46 0.69 15.49 -13.08
N SER A 47 -0.04 16.04 -14.06
CA SER A 47 -1.39 16.57 -13.82
C SER A 47 -2.54 15.62 -14.16
N GLN A 48 -2.33 14.67 -15.09
CA GLN A 48 -3.43 13.81 -15.57
C GLN A 48 -3.51 12.45 -14.87
N ASN A 49 -2.41 11.95 -14.33
CA ASN A 49 -2.42 10.69 -13.59
C ASN A 49 -2.73 10.94 -12.11
N VAL A 50 -3.96 10.67 -11.73
CA VAL A 50 -4.46 10.91 -10.36
C VAL A 50 -3.74 10.05 -9.32
N ALA A 51 -3.33 8.83 -9.70
CA ALA A 51 -2.78 7.85 -8.76
C ALA A 51 -1.24 7.92 -8.65
N PHE A 52 -0.59 7.93 -9.81
CA PHE A 52 0.86 7.85 -9.91
C PHE A 52 1.39 8.88 -10.92
N PRO A 53 1.34 10.15 -10.58
CA PRO A 53 1.92 11.20 -11.42
C PRO A 53 3.43 10.96 -11.59
N SER A 54 3.97 11.38 -12.72
CA SER A 54 5.41 11.33 -13.03
C SER A 54 5.94 12.71 -13.38
N HIS A 55 7.25 12.84 -13.64
CA HIS A 55 7.90 14.12 -13.82
C HIS A 55 7.72 15.07 -12.61
N LEU A 56 7.72 14.52 -11.41
CA LEU A 56 7.54 15.30 -10.19
C LEU A 56 8.72 16.24 -9.93
N GLY A 57 9.92 15.92 -10.44
CA GLY A 57 11.06 16.81 -10.43
C GLY A 57 10.75 18.12 -11.17
N ASP A 58 10.29 18.00 -12.44
CA ASP A 58 9.92 19.16 -13.26
C ASP A 58 8.81 19.99 -12.63
N PHE A 59 7.84 19.30 -11.99
CA PHE A 59 6.74 19.98 -11.28
C PHE A 59 7.26 20.81 -10.11
N VAL A 60 8.06 20.21 -9.22
CA VAL A 60 8.61 20.92 -8.03
C VAL A 60 9.54 22.05 -8.45
N ASP A 61 10.35 21.84 -9.49
CA ASP A 61 11.22 22.86 -10.05
C ASP A 61 10.44 24.07 -10.62
N ALA A 62 9.20 23.87 -11.04
CA ALA A 62 8.33 24.94 -11.54
C ALA A 62 7.64 25.73 -10.41
N LEU A 63 7.61 25.24 -9.17
CA LEU A 63 6.95 25.91 -8.05
C LEU A 63 7.62 27.25 -7.70
N PRO A 64 6.88 28.18 -7.08
CA PRO A 64 7.42 29.44 -6.61
C PRO A 64 8.57 29.24 -5.64
N SER A 65 9.52 30.19 -5.64
CA SER A 65 10.59 30.18 -4.64
C SER A 65 9.99 30.33 -3.23
N GLY A 66 10.44 29.48 -2.29
CA GLY A 66 9.93 29.48 -0.91
C GLY A 66 8.72 28.57 -0.70
N THR A 67 8.25 27.84 -1.72
CA THR A 67 7.26 26.76 -1.53
C THR A 67 7.93 25.59 -0.81
N GLU A 68 7.36 25.17 0.31
CA GLU A 68 7.89 24.04 1.11
C GLU A 68 7.59 22.65 0.50
N LEU A 69 6.84 22.58 -0.61
CA LEU A 69 6.43 21.33 -1.24
C LEU A 69 7.60 20.68 -1.99
N SER A 70 8.18 19.67 -1.40
CA SER A 70 9.24 18.85 -2.00
C SER A 70 8.67 17.64 -2.77
N VAL A 71 9.49 17.01 -3.64
CA VAL A 71 9.14 15.75 -4.30
C VAL A 71 8.75 14.67 -3.29
N ALA A 72 9.47 14.59 -2.17
CA ALA A 72 9.18 13.62 -1.12
C ALA A 72 7.79 13.84 -0.50
N GLU A 73 7.41 15.07 -0.23
CA GLU A 73 6.08 15.41 0.29
C GLU A 73 4.98 15.13 -0.72
N VAL A 74 5.19 15.48 -2.00
CA VAL A 74 4.25 15.13 -3.07
C VAL A 74 4.03 13.63 -3.12
N LEU A 75 5.10 12.84 -3.12
CA LEU A 75 5.02 11.37 -3.15
C LEU A 75 4.25 10.82 -1.95
N MET A 76 4.51 11.34 -0.75
CA MET A 76 3.93 10.80 0.48
C MET A 76 2.51 11.32 0.75
N ARG A 77 2.21 12.57 0.40
CA ARG A 77 0.96 13.22 0.79
C ARG A 77 -0.07 13.39 -0.33
N HIS A 78 0.37 13.31 -1.62
CA HIS A 78 -0.49 13.65 -2.77
C HIS A 78 -0.56 12.56 -3.84
N THR A 79 0.02 11.36 -3.58
CA THR A 79 -0.05 10.20 -4.48
C THR A 79 -0.55 8.94 -3.74
N LEU A 80 -0.75 7.86 -4.48
CA LEU A 80 -1.12 6.56 -3.89
C LEU A 80 0.11 5.70 -3.51
N LEU A 81 1.34 6.19 -3.69
CA LEU A 81 2.54 5.42 -3.37
C LEU A 81 2.57 4.92 -1.90
N PRO A 82 2.16 5.71 -0.88
CA PRO A 82 2.15 5.26 0.51
C PRO A 82 1.28 4.02 0.77
N TYR A 83 0.19 3.85 0.01
CA TYR A 83 -0.65 2.66 0.12
C TYR A 83 0.09 1.38 -0.30
N TYR A 84 1.01 1.46 -1.26
CA TYR A 84 1.79 0.32 -1.76
C TYR A 84 3.09 0.10 -0.98
N ALA A 85 3.70 1.18 -0.52
CA ALA A 85 5.03 1.19 0.08
C ALA A 85 5.25 0.19 1.23
N PRO A 86 4.30 -0.04 2.16
CA PRO A 86 4.47 -1.02 3.23
C PRO A 86 4.73 -2.45 2.73
N PHE A 87 4.13 -2.83 1.61
CA PHE A 87 4.16 -4.20 1.09
C PHE A 87 5.16 -4.42 -0.05
N LEU A 88 5.97 -3.41 -0.34
CA LEU A 88 7.07 -3.48 -1.31
C LEU A 88 8.41 -3.68 -0.60
N ARG A 89 9.41 -4.18 -1.32
CA ARG A 89 10.80 -4.17 -0.84
C ARG A 89 11.33 -2.74 -0.89
N MET A 90 12.27 -2.39 -0.02
CA MET A 90 12.88 -1.05 -0.01
C MET A 90 13.41 -0.65 -1.39
N SER A 91 14.10 -1.57 -2.09
CA SER A 91 14.60 -1.30 -3.44
C SER A 91 13.48 -0.99 -4.47
N GLN A 92 12.31 -1.58 -4.31
CA GLN A 92 11.15 -1.29 -5.17
C GLN A 92 10.54 0.08 -4.83
N VAL A 93 10.50 0.45 -3.55
CA VAL A 93 10.04 1.78 -3.11
C VAL A 93 10.95 2.86 -3.67
N GLU A 94 12.27 2.70 -3.56
CA GLU A 94 13.23 3.67 -4.10
C GLU A 94 13.18 3.76 -5.63
N GLN A 95 13.02 2.62 -6.32
CA GLN A 95 12.81 2.63 -7.77
C GLN A 95 11.51 3.34 -8.15
N ALA A 96 10.41 3.13 -7.41
CA ALA A 96 9.15 3.81 -7.66
C ALA A 96 9.29 5.33 -7.46
N ARG A 97 9.95 5.77 -6.39
CA ARG A 97 10.25 7.19 -6.15
C ARG A 97 11.05 7.80 -7.30
N THR A 98 12.12 7.13 -7.73
CA THR A 98 12.95 7.58 -8.85
C THR A 98 12.14 7.69 -10.15
N LEU A 99 11.32 6.69 -10.46
CA LEU A 99 10.49 6.68 -11.66
C LEU A 99 9.43 7.79 -11.63
N MET A 100 8.78 8.03 -10.50
CA MET A 100 7.79 9.11 -10.37
C MET A 100 8.44 10.49 -10.42
N THR A 101 9.67 10.63 -9.96
CA THR A 101 10.44 11.87 -10.10
C THR A 101 10.79 12.15 -11.55
N ALA A 102 11.08 11.09 -12.33
CA ALA A 102 11.42 11.12 -13.74
C ALA A 102 10.18 10.79 -14.64
N ASP A 103 10.36 10.02 -15.69
CA ASP A 103 9.36 9.80 -16.75
C ASP A 103 8.26 8.76 -16.43
N GLY A 104 8.35 8.05 -15.31
CA GLY A 104 7.37 7.09 -14.84
C GLY A 104 7.33 5.76 -15.60
N LYS A 105 8.22 5.55 -16.58
CA LYS A 105 8.21 4.34 -17.42
C LYS A 105 8.48 3.08 -16.59
N GLY A 106 7.59 2.08 -16.72
CA GLY A 106 7.72 0.81 -16.02
C GLY A 106 7.26 0.83 -14.55
N LEU A 107 6.76 1.95 -14.03
CA LEU A 107 6.33 2.08 -12.64
C LEU A 107 5.30 1.01 -12.23
N MET A 108 4.26 0.78 -13.05
CA MET A 108 3.20 -0.20 -12.76
C MET A 108 3.72 -1.63 -12.67
N LEU A 109 4.77 -1.94 -13.44
CA LEU A 109 5.45 -3.24 -13.36
C LEU A 109 6.23 -3.37 -12.04
N LYS A 110 6.93 -2.31 -11.63
CA LYS A 110 7.70 -2.29 -10.37
C LYS A 110 6.81 -2.38 -9.13
N LEU A 111 5.65 -1.75 -9.16
CA LEU A 111 4.64 -1.86 -8.10
C LEU A 111 3.93 -3.22 -8.09
N GLY A 112 4.16 -4.09 -9.07
CA GLY A 112 3.50 -5.39 -9.17
C GLY A 112 1.99 -5.31 -9.47
N VAL A 113 1.49 -4.14 -9.87
CA VAL A 113 0.07 -3.91 -10.09
C VAL A 113 -0.47 -4.80 -11.20
N ASN A 114 0.24 -4.88 -12.32
CA ASN A 114 -0.18 -5.68 -13.48
C ASN A 114 -0.27 -7.18 -13.17
N ALA A 115 0.62 -7.70 -12.30
CA ALA A 115 0.65 -9.11 -11.92
C ALA A 115 -0.38 -9.46 -10.81
N SER A 116 -1.02 -8.46 -10.23
CA SER A 116 -1.88 -8.66 -9.05
C SER A 116 -3.21 -9.31 -9.36
N ARG A 117 -3.70 -9.26 -10.61
CA ARG A 117 -5.07 -9.54 -11.05
C ARG A 117 -6.12 -8.64 -10.40
N ILE A 118 -5.70 -7.61 -9.67
CA ILE A 118 -6.57 -6.55 -9.18
C ILE A 118 -6.47 -5.46 -10.24
N GLY A 119 -7.55 -5.26 -10.97
CA GLY A 119 -7.56 -4.29 -12.06
C GLY A 119 -7.20 -2.90 -11.54
N PHE A 120 -6.07 -2.38 -11.96
CA PHE A 120 -5.76 -0.97 -11.83
C PHE A 120 -6.48 -0.24 -12.99
N ALA A 121 -7.79 -0.19 -12.93
CA ALA A 121 -8.45 0.90 -13.59
C ALA A 121 -8.25 2.10 -12.67
N SER A 122 -7.68 3.18 -13.17
CA SER A 122 -7.72 4.50 -12.52
C SER A 122 -9.18 4.93 -12.41
N ARG A 123 -9.89 4.30 -11.47
CA ARG A 123 -11.30 4.61 -11.21
C ARG A 123 -11.32 5.82 -10.31
N VAL A 124 -11.67 6.94 -10.91
CA VAL A 124 -11.88 8.17 -10.17
C VAL A 124 -13.23 8.06 -9.47
N ARG A 125 -13.20 8.21 -8.16
CA ARG A 125 -14.40 8.09 -7.30
C ARG A 125 -14.57 9.34 -6.45
N LEU A 126 -15.79 9.58 -6.06
CA LEU A 126 -16.14 10.69 -5.18
C LEU A 126 -17.21 10.28 -4.18
N CYS A 127 -17.23 10.96 -3.05
CA CYS A 127 -18.29 10.88 -2.05
C CYS A 127 -19.10 12.19 -2.09
N PRO A 128 -20.42 12.14 -2.28
CA PRO A 128 -21.25 13.34 -2.28
C PRO A 128 -21.20 14.11 -0.96
N GLU A 129 -21.08 13.40 0.17
CA GLU A 129 -21.02 14.00 1.50
C GLU A 129 -19.65 14.68 1.73
N CYS A 130 -18.53 14.09 1.26
CA CYS A 130 -17.23 14.77 1.26
C CYS A 130 -17.30 16.06 0.44
N ILE A 131 -17.92 16.04 -0.75
CA ILE A 131 -18.08 17.24 -1.58
C ILE A 131 -18.80 18.34 -0.81
N ALA A 132 -19.92 18.02 -0.17
CA ALA A 132 -20.70 18.99 0.62
C ALA A 132 -19.89 19.52 1.80
N GLN A 133 -19.19 18.64 2.51
CA GLN A 133 -18.33 19.01 3.66
C GLN A 133 -17.17 19.89 3.23
N ASP A 134 -16.45 19.53 2.16
CA ASP A 134 -15.33 20.31 1.63
C ASP A 134 -15.78 21.71 1.21
N GLN A 135 -16.90 21.82 0.50
CA GLN A 135 -17.46 23.11 0.11
C GLN A 135 -17.82 23.97 1.32
N ALA A 136 -18.42 23.37 2.34
CA ALA A 136 -18.79 24.09 3.56
C ALA A 136 -17.58 24.55 4.38
N GLN A 137 -16.52 23.73 4.46
CA GLN A 137 -15.37 24.00 5.32
C GLN A 137 -14.25 24.75 4.61
N ARG A 138 -14.07 24.56 3.31
CA ARG A 138 -12.93 25.05 2.52
C ARG A 138 -13.32 25.91 1.31
N GLY A 139 -14.62 26.03 1.03
CA GLY A 139 -15.16 26.78 -0.12
C GLY A 139 -15.02 26.05 -1.47
N VAL A 140 -14.36 24.88 -1.51
CA VAL A 140 -14.14 24.11 -2.73
C VAL A 140 -14.00 22.63 -2.42
N ALA A 141 -14.67 21.78 -3.20
CA ALA A 141 -14.49 20.34 -3.12
C ALA A 141 -13.22 19.90 -3.86
N TYR A 142 -12.60 18.82 -3.38
CA TYR A 142 -11.35 18.30 -3.92
C TYR A 142 -11.33 16.77 -4.01
N TRP A 143 -10.39 16.22 -4.79
CA TRP A 143 -10.24 14.77 -4.97
C TRP A 143 -9.43 14.16 -3.82
N HIS A 144 -10.07 13.29 -3.03
CA HIS A 144 -9.45 12.55 -1.94
C HIS A 144 -8.69 11.33 -2.44
N ARG A 145 -7.46 11.12 -1.98
CA ARG A 145 -6.63 9.95 -2.33
C ARG A 145 -7.28 8.64 -1.93
N VAL A 146 -7.89 8.61 -0.75
CA VAL A 146 -8.52 7.40 -0.21
C VAL A 146 -9.62 6.86 -1.13
N HIS A 147 -10.36 7.74 -1.80
CA HIS A 147 -11.40 7.32 -2.74
C HIS A 147 -10.84 6.64 -4.01
N MET A 148 -9.55 6.87 -4.32
CA MET A 148 -8.88 6.29 -5.49
C MET A 148 -8.26 4.92 -5.23
N LEU A 149 -8.27 4.45 -3.96
CA LEU A 149 -7.64 3.19 -3.59
C LEU A 149 -8.42 1.99 -4.11
N PRO A 150 -7.74 0.95 -4.61
CA PRO A 150 -8.40 -0.29 -5.03
C PRO A 150 -9.19 -0.94 -3.89
N GLY A 151 -10.44 -1.32 -4.19
CA GLY A 151 -11.35 -1.95 -3.23
C GLY A 151 -12.09 -0.97 -2.31
N VAL A 152 -11.80 0.33 -2.36
CA VAL A 152 -12.55 1.35 -1.61
C VAL A 152 -13.78 1.74 -2.43
N LEU A 153 -14.92 1.15 -2.11
CA LEU A 153 -16.21 1.39 -2.75
C LEU A 153 -17.19 2.15 -1.84
N VAL A 154 -16.82 2.31 -0.58
CA VAL A 154 -17.56 3.03 0.46
C VAL A 154 -16.63 4.09 1.03
N CYS A 155 -17.15 5.27 1.31
CA CYS A 155 -16.38 6.34 1.93
C CYS A 155 -15.98 5.96 3.37
N PRO A 156 -14.70 5.98 3.75
CA PRO A 156 -14.30 5.64 5.12
C PRO A 156 -14.80 6.66 6.16
N HIS A 157 -15.05 7.92 5.76
CA HIS A 157 -15.51 8.98 6.66
C HIS A 157 -17.02 8.98 6.86
N HIS A 158 -17.80 8.65 5.81
CA HIS A 158 -19.26 8.78 5.82
C HIS A 158 -20.01 7.44 5.77
N GLY A 159 -19.32 6.33 5.47
CA GLY A 159 -19.95 5.02 5.35
C GLY A 159 -20.89 4.87 4.13
N THR A 160 -20.92 5.85 3.24
CA THR A 160 -21.79 5.87 2.05
C THR A 160 -21.09 5.33 0.82
N SER A 161 -21.85 4.75 -0.11
CA SER A 161 -21.32 4.27 -1.39
C SER A 161 -20.71 5.42 -2.19
N LEU A 162 -19.49 5.19 -2.70
CA LEU A 162 -18.85 6.13 -3.62
C LEU A 162 -19.52 6.11 -4.98
N ARG A 163 -19.53 7.25 -5.65
CA ARG A 163 -19.88 7.35 -7.07
C ARG A 163 -18.61 7.18 -7.90
N ILE A 164 -18.74 6.52 -9.04
CA ILE A 164 -17.62 6.31 -9.97
C ILE A 164 -17.82 7.18 -11.19
N LEU A 165 -16.76 7.83 -11.67
CA LEU A 165 -16.78 8.51 -12.96
C LEU A 165 -16.84 7.49 -14.11
N ASP A 166 -17.66 7.77 -15.11
CA ASP A 166 -17.70 6.98 -16.34
C ASP A 166 -16.29 6.95 -16.98
N PRO A 167 -15.66 5.78 -17.11
CA PRO A 167 -14.33 5.66 -17.70
C PRO A 167 -14.24 6.19 -19.13
N ARG A 168 -15.34 6.12 -19.91
CA ARG A 168 -15.39 6.62 -21.29
C ARG A 168 -15.34 8.15 -21.31
N TRP A 169 -16.06 8.78 -20.39
CA TRP A 169 -16.01 10.23 -20.24
C TRP A 169 -14.64 10.67 -19.73
N LEU A 170 -14.10 10.00 -18.71
CA LEU A 170 -12.80 10.30 -18.16
C LEU A 170 -11.69 10.22 -19.21
N SER A 171 -11.72 9.23 -20.09
CA SER A 171 -10.76 9.10 -21.20
C SER A 171 -10.84 10.27 -22.20
N ARG A 172 -12.04 10.74 -22.52
CA ARG A 172 -12.25 11.88 -23.42
C ARG A 172 -11.87 13.21 -22.80
N SER A 173 -12.07 13.35 -21.49
CA SER A 173 -11.80 14.57 -20.72
C SER A 173 -10.43 14.56 -20.04
N SER A 174 -9.56 13.61 -20.36
CA SER A 174 -8.27 13.40 -19.68
C SER A 174 -7.34 14.61 -19.64
N ARG A 175 -7.49 15.57 -20.57
CA ARG A 175 -6.73 16.82 -20.60
C ARG A 175 -7.34 17.95 -19.74
N GLN A 176 -8.54 17.77 -19.24
CA GLN A 176 -9.23 18.74 -18.41
C GLN A 176 -8.87 18.54 -16.94
N LEU A 177 -8.70 19.64 -16.26
CA LEU A 177 -8.45 19.71 -14.83
C LEU A 177 -9.78 20.01 -14.13
N ASN A 178 -10.52 18.94 -13.82
CA ASN A 178 -11.84 19.02 -13.22
C ASN A 178 -11.79 18.84 -11.71
N LEU A 179 -12.72 19.48 -11.01
CA LEU A 179 -12.97 19.28 -9.58
C LEU A 179 -14.22 18.40 -9.39
N PRO A 180 -14.33 17.70 -8.24
CA PRO A 180 -15.44 16.76 -8.03
C PRO A 180 -16.83 17.44 -8.03
N SER A 181 -16.91 18.71 -7.71
CA SER A 181 -18.16 19.49 -7.72
C SER A 181 -18.56 20.07 -9.08
N ASP A 182 -17.74 19.91 -10.12
CA ASP A 182 -18.05 20.44 -11.44
C ASP A 182 -19.28 19.73 -12.02
N GLU A 183 -20.20 20.48 -12.64
CA GLU A 183 -21.44 19.95 -13.22
C GLU A 183 -21.20 18.83 -14.23
N ASN A 184 -20.19 18.99 -15.09
CA ASN A 184 -19.80 17.98 -16.06
C ASN A 184 -19.26 16.70 -15.40
N VAL A 185 -18.62 16.79 -14.24
CA VAL A 185 -18.20 15.63 -13.44
C VAL A 185 -19.42 14.95 -12.84
N GLN A 186 -20.31 15.71 -12.20
CA GLN A 186 -21.52 15.20 -11.58
C GLN A 186 -22.45 14.51 -12.57
N ALA A 187 -22.58 15.07 -13.78
CA ALA A 187 -23.41 14.51 -14.86
C ALA A 187 -22.88 13.16 -15.40
N HIS A 188 -21.60 12.85 -15.17
CA HIS A 188 -20.97 11.62 -15.67
C HIS A 188 -20.55 10.67 -14.54
N THR A 189 -21.23 10.75 -13.39
CA THR A 189 -21.05 9.78 -12.30
C THR A 189 -22.06 8.66 -12.39
N VAL A 190 -21.61 7.46 -12.08
CA VAL A 190 -22.44 6.25 -11.97
C VAL A 190 -22.53 5.85 -10.52
N HIS A 191 -23.74 5.57 -10.04
CA HIS A 191 -23.94 4.97 -8.73
C HIS A 191 -23.50 3.50 -8.76
N LEU A 192 -22.84 3.09 -7.68
CA LEU A 192 -22.63 1.68 -7.43
C LEU A 192 -23.87 1.12 -6.74
N ASP A 193 -24.57 0.22 -7.40
CA ASP A 193 -25.62 -0.58 -6.77
C ASP A 193 -24.97 -1.57 -5.79
N THR A 194 -24.60 -1.05 -4.62
CA THR A 194 -23.98 -1.86 -3.58
C THR A 194 -25.09 -2.40 -2.67
N PRO A 195 -25.29 -3.72 -2.61
CA PRO A 195 -26.28 -4.30 -1.70
C PRO A 195 -26.00 -3.90 -0.25
N LEU A 196 -27.04 -3.60 0.51
CA LEU A 196 -26.91 -3.17 1.92
C LEU A 196 -26.07 -4.14 2.76
N ARG A 197 -26.18 -5.45 2.50
CA ARG A 197 -25.36 -6.46 3.20
C ARG A 197 -23.85 -6.34 2.95
N CYS A 198 -23.46 -5.69 1.85
CA CYS A 198 -22.04 -5.48 1.50
C CYS A 198 -21.45 -4.22 2.16
N MET A 199 -22.30 -3.30 2.65
CA MET A 199 -21.86 -2.01 3.16
C MET A 199 -20.92 -2.12 4.37
N PRO A 200 -21.23 -2.88 5.45
CA PRO A 200 -20.33 -2.98 6.59
C PRO A 200 -18.93 -3.55 6.25
N PRO A 201 -18.80 -4.68 5.53
CA PRO A 201 -17.48 -5.19 5.20
C PRO A 201 -16.72 -4.31 4.21
N LEU A 202 -17.40 -3.60 3.30
CA LEU A 202 -16.76 -2.64 2.40
C LEU A 202 -16.28 -1.38 3.15
N HIS A 203 -17.03 -0.91 4.14
CA HIS A 203 -16.61 0.19 5.00
C HIS A 203 -15.38 -0.20 5.83
N GLU A 204 -15.34 -1.41 6.39
CA GLU A 204 -14.17 -1.93 7.10
C GLU A 204 -12.93 -2.00 6.18
N ILE A 205 -13.08 -2.45 4.93
CA ILE A 205 -11.99 -2.44 3.94
C ILE A 205 -11.53 -1.01 3.65
N ALA A 206 -12.45 -0.05 3.56
CA ALA A 206 -12.12 1.35 3.33
C ALA A 206 -11.33 1.96 4.51
N LEU A 207 -11.76 1.70 5.75
CA LEU A 207 -11.05 2.13 6.97
C LEU A 207 -9.64 1.54 7.04
N ARG A 208 -9.48 0.25 6.78
CA ARG A 208 -8.18 -0.43 6.74
C ARG A 208 -7.29 0.12 5.63
N SER A 209 -7.87 0.43 4.47
CA SER A 209 -7.14 1.05 3.36
C SER A 209 -6.66 2.46 3.70
N LEU A 210 -7.47 3.24 4.41
CA LEU A 210 -7.10 4.56 4.92
C LEU A 210 -5.93 4.44 5.91
N GLN A 211 -5.98 3.52 6.86
CA GLN A 211 -4.89 3.26 7.82
C GLN A 211 -3.57 2.94 7.11
N VAL A 212 -3.61 2.16 6.02
CA VAL A 212 -2.42 1.87 5.22
C VAL A 212 -1.92 3.12 4.49
N LEU A 213 -2.82 3.91 3.89
CA LEU A 213 -2.47 5.13 3.16
C LEU A 213 -1.83 6.20 4.06
N GLU A 214 -2.33 6.33 5.28
CA GLU A 214 -1.86 7.31 6.27
C GLU A 214 -0.63 6.83 7.04
N SER A 215 -0.29 5.54 6.93
CA SER A 215 0.90 5.02 7.58
C SER A 215 2.15 5.58 6.91
N GLU A 216 3.11 6.03 7.70
CA GLU A 216 4.43 6.44 7.18
C GLU A 216 5.39 5.24 7.00
N VAL A 217 4.85 4.03 7.16
CA VAL A 217 5.62 2.79 7.09
C VAL A 217 5.97 2.46 5.65
N THR A 218 7.21 2.07 5.43
CA THR A 218 7.69 1.61 4.13
C THR A 218 8.43 0.29 4.27
N ALA A 219 8.26 -0.60 3.29
CA ALA A 219 9.02 -1.85 3.18
C ALA A 219 9.02 -2.72 4.45
N LEU A 220 7.82 -3.11 4.89
CA LEU A 220 7.67 -4.07 5.97
C LEU A 220 8.44 -5.36 5.69
N SER A 221 8.96 -5.98 6.74
CA SER A 221 9.49 -7.33 6.62
C SER A 221 8.38 -8.30 6.19
N ALA A 222 8.53 -8.89 5.01
CA ALA A 222 7.57 -9.87 4.51
C ALA A 222 7.44 -11.09 5.46
N GLU A 223 8.51 -11.41 6.19
CA GLU A 223 8.52 -12.46 7.20
C GLU A 223 7.70 -12.06 8.43
N ALA A 224 7.83 -10.82 8.90
CA ALA A 224 7.07 -10.31 10.04
C ALA A 224 5.57 -10.26 9.72
N VAL A 225 5.21 -9.74 8.53
CA VAL A 225 3.81 -9.73 8.06
C VAL A 225 3.25 -11.15 7.98
N ARG A 226 3.98 -12.08 7.36
CA ARG A 226 3.59 -13.49 7.27
C ARG A 226 3.44 -14.11 8.66
N PHE A 227 4.38 -13.88 9.55
CA PHE A 227 4.35 -14.42 10.90
C PHE A 227 3.10 -13.94 11.66
N THR A 228 2.78 -12.65 11.60
CA THR A 228 1.59 -12.07 12.24
C THR A 228 0.30 -12.72 11.72
N LEU A 229 0.16 -12.83 10.39
CA LEU A 229 -1.01 -13.47 9.77
C LEU A 229 -1.10 -14.96 10.12
N LEU A 230 0.01 -15.68 10.08
CA LEU A 230 0.06 -17.11 10.35
C LEU A 230 -0.18 -17.43 11.83
N HIS A 231 0.38 -16.63 12.74
CA HIS A 231 0.12 -16.75 14.17
C HIS A 231 -1.38 -16.60 14.46
N ARG A 232 -2.03 -15.62 13.84
CA ARG A 232 -3.48 -15.48 13.98
C ARG A 232 -4.27 -16.64 13.37
N ALA A 233 -3.83 -17.15 12.23
CA ALA A 233 -4.43 -18.34 11.63
C ALA A 233 -4.31 -19.57 12.55
N THR A 234 -3.18 -19.72 13.27
CA THR A 234 -3.01 -20.78 14.29
C THR A 234 -3.99 -20.60 15.46
N GLN A 235 -4.15 -19.37 15.97
CA GLN A 235 -5.13 -19.09 17.03
C GLN A 235 -6.58 -19.42 16.62
N LEU A 236 -6.90 -19.29 15.33
CA LEU A 236 -8.20 -19.65 14.76
C LEU A 236 -8.31 -21.11 14.35
N ASN A 237 -7.34 -21.96 14.70
CA ASN A 237 -7.24 -23.36 14.27
C ASN A 237 -7.22 -23.56 12.75
N LEU A 238 -6.83 -22.54 11.97
CA LEU A 238 -6.66 -22.62 10.51
C LEU A 238 -5.25 -23.08 10.11
N ALA A 239 -4.35 -23.16 11.09
CA ALA A 239 -3.01 -23.73 10.97
C ALA A 239 -2.60 -24.43 12.27
N SER A 240 -1.69 -25.39 12.18
CA SER A 240 -1.07 -26.03 13.34
C SER A 240 0.05 -25.18 13.94
N ASP A 241 0.51 -25.52 15.15
CA ASP A 241 1.65 -24.86 15.82
C ASP A 241 2.93 -24.93 15.00
N ASN A 242 3.10 -25.95 14.18
CA ASN A 242 4.20 -26.10 13.22
C ASN A 242 3.94 -25.32 11.91
N HIS A 243 3.02 -24.38 11.92
CA HIS A 243 2.68 -23.52 10.78
C HIS A 243 2.18 -24.27 9.53
N ARG A 244 1.68 -25.49 9.67
CA ARG A 244 1.04 -26.24 8.58
C ARG A 244 -0.42 -25.81 8.46
N LEU A 245 -0.80 -25.29 7.27
CA LEU A 245 -2.15 -24.82 7.01
C LEU A 245 -3.16 -25.96 6.94
N HIS A 246 -4.29 -25.82 7.61
CA HIS A 246 -5.46 -26.68 7.49
C HIS A 246 -6.30 -26.21 6.30
N LEU A 247 -5.92 -26.65 5.09
CA LEU A 247 -6.38 -26.07 3.83
C LEU A 247 -7.90 -26.04 3.69
N HIS A 248 -8.59 -27.11 4.10
CA HIS A 248 -10.05 -27.17 4.02
C HIS A 248 -10.73 -26.16 4.95
N MET A 249 -10.28 -26.10 6.20
CA MET A 249 -10.81 -25.14 7.18
C MET A 249 -10.53 -23.70 6.78
N LEU A 250 -9.31 -23.43 6.28
CA LEU A 250 -8.92 -22.11 5.77
C LEU A 250 -9.80 -21.71 4.59
N ALA A 251 -10.06 -22.63 3.65
CA ALA A 251 -10.91 -22.37 2.49
C ALA A 251 -12.35 -22.04 2.89
N GLN A 252 -12.92 -22.82 3.83
CA GLN A 252 -14.26 -22.57 4.33
C GLN A 252 -14.34 -21.21 5.04
N HIS A 253 -13.42 -20.94 5.95
CA HIS A 253 -13.36 -19.66 6.67
C HIS A 253 -13.27 -18.45 5.72
N MET A 254 -12.43 -18.53 4.68
CA MET A 254 -12.32 -17.47 3.66
C MET A 254 -13.60 -17.35 2.84
N ALA A 255 -14.24 -18.47 2.48
CA ALA A 255 -15.48 -18.45 1.71
C ALA A 255 -16.61 -17.78 2.49
N ASP A 256 -16.75 -18.11 3.78
CA ASP A 256 -17.76 -17.54 4.66
C ASP A 256 -17.54 -16.05 4.89
N PHE A 257 -16.29 -15.64 5.20
CA PHE A 257 -15.95 -14.23 5.43
C PHE A 257 -16.20 -13.37 4.18
N PHE A 258 -15.81 -13.85 3.00
CA PHE A 258 -15.97 -13.09 1.76
C PHE A 258 -17.35 -13.25 1.09
N ALA A 259 -18.28 -14.02 1.70
CA ALA A 259 -19.61 -14.23 1.12
C ALA A 259 -20.41 -12.94 0.91
N ALA A 260 -20.21 -11.95 1.80
CA ALA A 260 -20.89 -10.66 1.73
C ALA A 260 -20.21 -9.66 0.76
N LEU A 261 -19.00 -9.94 0.24
CA LEU A 261 -18.30 -9.02 -0.65
C LEU A 261 -18.69 -9.23 -2.11
N PRO A 262 -18.69 -8.17 -2.93
CA PRO A 262 -18.88 -8.31 -4.37
C PRO A 262 -17.75 -9.15 -4.98
N ARG A 263 -18.00 -9.77 -6.13
CA ARG A 263 -17.01 -10.56 -6.87
C ARG A 263 -16.61 -9.93 -8.19
N GLU A 264 -16.94 -8.67 -8.33
CA GLU A 264 -16.69 -7.88 -9.52
C GLU A 264 -15.54 -6.90 -9.31
N TRP A 265 -15.00 -6.37 -10.38
CA TRP A 265 -14.00 -5.32 -10.41
C TRP A 265 -12.74 -5.68 -9.62
N GLU A 266 -12.32 -4.84 -8.66
CA GLU A 266 -11.14 -5.09 -7.81
C GLU A 266 -11.28 -6.33 -6.93
N PHE A 267 -12.52 -6.78 -6.70
CA PHE A 267 -12.84 -8.00 -5.94
C PHE A 267 -12.94 -9.26 -6.82
N SER A 268 -12.63 -9.18 -8.11
CA SER A 268 -12.60 -10.35 -9.01
C SER A 268 -11.68 -11.47 -8.52
N ILE A 269 -10.64 -11.13 -7.73
CA ILE A 269 -9.75 -12.11 -7.07
C ILE A 269 -10.48 -13.02 -6.08
N LEU A 270 -11.66 -12.62 -5.61
CA LEU A 270 -12.51 -13.44 -4.74
C LEU A 270 -13.28 -14.53 -5.52
N GLY A 271 -13.27 -14.46 -6.86
CA GLY A 271 -13.84 -15.51 -7.70
C GLY A 271 -13.14 -16.88 -7.53
N ASP A 272 -11.87 -16.85 -7.14
CA ASP A 272 -11.09 -18.06 -6.84
C ASP A 272 -11.34 -18.60 -5.42
N VAL A 273 -12.06 -17.86 -4.55
CA VAL A 273 -12.35 -18.29 -3.17
C VAL A 273 -13.59 -19.19 -3.18
N ARG A 274 -13.39 -20.46 -2.88
CA ARG A 274 -14.44 -21.48 -2.81
C ARG A 274 -14.27 -22.33 -1.56
N ALA A 275 -15.38 -22.87 -1.05
CA ALA A 275 -15.32 -23.86 0.01
C ALA A 275 -14.51 -25.10 -0.45
N GLY A 276 -13.67 -25.62 0.43
CA GLY A 276 -12.88 -26.84 0.20
C GLY A 276 -11.49 -26.62 -0.40
N THR A 277 -11.28 -25.58 -1.23
CA THR A 277 -9.96 -25.31 -1.82
C THR A 277 -9.59 -23.83 -1.63
N PRO A 278 -8.54 -23.52 -0.89
CA PRO A 278 -8.16 -22.14 -0.65
C PRO A 278 -7.61 -21.50 -1.92
N ALA A 279 -7.95 -20.24 -2.14
CA ALA A 279 -7.42 -19.45 -3.24
C ALA A 279 -5.88 -19.38 -3.18
N SER A 280 -5.22 -19.49 -4.33
CA SER A 280 -3.76 -19.57 -4.41
C SER A 280 -3.05 -18.35 -3.82
N TRP A 281 -3.66 -17.16 -3.90
CA TRP A 281 -3.07 -15.94 -3.33
C TRP A 281 -3.08 -15.95 -1.79
N VAL A 282 -4.09 -16.56 -1.14
CA VAL A 282 -4.17 -16.72 0.32
C VAL A 282 -3.05 -17.63 0.81
N THR A 283 -2.89 -18.80 0.17
CA THR A 283 -1.83 -19.75 0.55
C THR A 283 -0.44 -19.20 0.31
N LYS A 284 -0.23 -18.41 -0.77
CA LYS A 284 1.05 -17.75 -1.05
C LYS A 284 1.41 -16.73 0.02
N LEU A 285 0.47 -15.90 0.46
CA LEU A 285 0.70 -14.92 1.53
C LEU A 285 1.10 -15.58 2.86
N LEU A 286 0.52 -16.75 3.16
CA LEU A 286 0.79 -17.45 4.41
C LEU A 286 2.04 -18.35 4.36
N ARG A 287 2.47 -18.80 3.16
CA ARG A 287 3.59 -19.76 3.01
C ARG A 287 4.89 -19.13 2.56
N THR A 288 4.83 -18.13 1.68
CA THR A 288 6.02 -17.65 0.96
C THR A 288 6.29 -16.18 1.25
N PRO A 289 7.28 -15.84 2.08
CA PRO A 289 7.57 -14.46 2.45
C PRO A 289 8.29 -13.67 1.35
N ILE A 290 8.57 -14.27 0.19
CA ILE A 290 9.53 -13.71 -0.78
C ILE A 290 8.87 -12.77 -1.81
N THR A 291 7.57 -12.88 -2.04
CA THR A 291 6.88 -12.12 -3.09
C THR A 291 6.03 -10.99 -2.52
N SER A 292 6.24 -9.78 -3.02
CA SER A 292 5.33 -8.66 -2.75
C SER A 292 3.97 -8.93 -3.41
N HIS A 293 2.92 -8.68 -2.68
CA HIS A 293 1.56 -8.78 -3.19
C HIS A 293 0.87 -7.42 -3.14
N HIS A 294 -0.21 -7.28 -3.88
CA HIS A 294 -1.01 -6.06 -3.88
C HIS A 294 -1.60 -5.78 -2.48
N PRO A 295 -1.57 -4.52 -1.98
CA PRO A 295 -2.06 -4.15 -0.65
C PRO A 295 -3.45 -4.68 -0.30
N LEU A 296 -4.40 -4.62 -1.23
CA LEU A 296 -5.76 -5.12 -1.03
C LEU A 296 -5.79 -6.60 -0.60
N LYS A 297 -4.87 -7.44 -1.07
CA LYS A 297 -4.79 -8.86 -0.65
C LYS A 297 -4.42 -8.99 0.83
N TYR A 298 -3.51 -8.15 1.31
CA TYR A 298 -3.15 -8.11 2.74
C TYR A 298 -4.31 -7.60 3.59
N ILE A 299 -4.99 -6.55 3.13
CA ILE A 299 -6.16 -5.98 3.81
C ILE A 299 -7.29 -7.02 3.92
N LEU A 300 -7.61 -7.70 2.82
CA LEU A 300 -8.61 -8.76 2.79
C LEU A 300 -8.26 -9.92 3.72
N LEU A 301 -7.01 -10.40 3.67
CA LEU A 301 -6.58 -11.51 4.50
C LEU A 301 -6.50 -11.13 5.98
N ALA A 302 -6.00 -9.94 6.30
CA ALA A 302 -5.99 -9.41 7.65
C ALA A 302 -7.41 -9.28 8.22
N GLY A 303 -8.35 -8.77 7.41
CA GLY A 303 -9.76 -8.70 7.77
C GLY A 303 -10.35 -10.06 8.07
N ALA A 304 -10.16 -11.05 7.18
CA ALA A 304 -10.65 -12.40 7.37
C ALA A 304 -10.06 -13.11 8.60
N LEU A 305 -8.83 -12.82 8.95
CA LEU A 305 -8.17 -13.37 10.15
C LEU A 305 -8.43 -12.54 11.42
N GLY A 306 -9.11 -11.40 11.32
CA GLY A 306 -9.30 -10.50 12.46
C GLY A 306 -7.98 -9.90 12.99
N VAL A 307 -7.05 -9.60 12.08
CA VAL A 307 -5.79 -8.90 12.40
C VAL A 307 -5.99 -7.41 12.19
N GLU A 308 -5.69 -6.62 13.22
CA GLU A 308 -5.72 -5.16 13.13
C GLU A 308 -4.61 -4.64 12.23
N MET A 309 -4.92 -3.69 11.33
CA MET A 309 -3.93 -3.14 10.40
C MET A 309 -2.78 -2.43 11.12
N VAL A 310 -3.06 -1.75 12.23
CA VAL A 310 -2.04 -1.10 13.07
C VAL A 310 -1.00 -2.13 13.55
N SER A 311 -1.46 -3.29 14.04
CA SER A 311 -0.58 -4.38 14.48
C SER A 311 0.26 -4.94 13.34
N LEU A 312 -0.31 -5.03 12.13
CA LEU A 312 0.39 -5.50 10.94
C LEU A 312 1.45 -4.50 10.47
N LEU A 313 1.14 -3.20 10.47
CA LEU A 313 2.00 -2.12 9.99
C LEU A 313 3.16 -1.82 10.94
N HIS A 314 2.95 -1.90 12.25
CA HIS A 314 4.01 -1.63 13.22
C HIS A 314 4.83 -2.86 13.62
N GLY A 315 4.57 -4.01 12.98
CA GLY A 315 5.32 -5.23 13.28
C GLY A 315 5.24 -5.62 14.76
N GLN A 316 4.16 -5.19 15.44
CA GLN A 316 3.83 -5.71 16.74
C GLN A 316 3.42 -7.17 16.53
N CYS A 317 4.46 -7.99 16.36
CA CYS A 317 4.34 -9.38 16.72
C CYS A 317 3.65 -9.36 18.07
N PRO A 318 2.47 -10.01 18.25
CA PRO A 318 2.04 -10.27 19.60
C PRO A 318 3.26 -10.94 20.22
N VAL A 319 3.95 -10.20 21.07
CA VAL A 319 5.06 -10.76 21.85
C VAL A 319 4.42 -12.03 22.35
N LYS A 320 4.92 -13.20 21.92
CA LYS A 320 4.75 -14.36 22.77
C LYS A 320 5.04 -13.75 24.12
N GLN A 321 4.02 -13.62 24.97
CA GLN A 321 4.31 -13.62 26.40
C GLN A 321 5.32 -14.75 26.46
N ALA A 322 6.58 -14.35 26.66
CA ALA A 322 7.68 -15.28 26.60
C ALA A 322 7.16 -16.39 27.49
N VAL A 323 6.84 -17.52 26.89
CA VAL A 323 6.78 -18.77 27.65
C VAL A 323 8.08 -18.67 28.37
N ALA A 324 7.99 -18.37 29.66
CA ALA A 324 9.09 -17.91 30.46
C ALA A 324 10.27 -18.77 30.06
N CYS A 325 11.15 -18.18 29.30
CA CYS A 325 12.29 -18.89 28.70
C CYS A 325 12.97 -19.38 29.96
N ASP A 326 12.89 -20.68 30.21
CA ASP A 326 13.37 -21.23 31.46
C ASP A 326 14.74 -20.58 31.67
N PRO A 327 14.94 -19.70 32.68
CA PRO A 327 16.21 -19.01 32.87
C PRO A 327 17.37 -19.99 32.94
N LYS A 328 17.05 -21.24 33.35
CA LYS A 328 17.98 -22.37 33.37
C LYS A 328 18.34 -22.89 31.97
N ALA A 329 17.45 -22.78 30.96
CA ALA A 329 17.81 -23.16 29.60
C ALA A 329 18.76 -22.14 28.97
N HIS A 330 18.57 -20.84 29.23
CA HIS A 330 19.46 -19.77 28.78
C HIS A 330 20.84 -19.88 29.49
N ILE A 331 20.86 -20.17 30.79
CA ILE A 331 22.10 -20.40 31.57
C ILE A 331 22.79 -21.66 31.09
N ARG A 332 22.07 -22.75 30.76
CA ARG A 332 22.63 -23.97 30.20
C ARG A 332 23.23 -23.79 28.80
N LEU A 333 22.59 -22.97 27.97
CA LEU A 333 23.12 -22.62 26.65
C LEU A 333 24.37 -21.75 26.77
N HIS A 334 24.34 -20.74 27.64
CA HIS A 334 25.50 -19.88 27.94
C HIS A 334 26.64 -20.65 28.55
N ALA A 335 26.36 -21.55 29.49
CA ALA A 335 27.37 -22.41 30.13
C ALA A 335 27.97 -23.42 29.14
N ARG A 336 27.18 -23.98 28.20
CA ARG A 336 27.69 -24.84 27.13
C ARG A 336 28.55 -24.06 26.13
N LEU A 337 28.10 -22.85 25.75
CA LEU A 337 28.88 -21.97 24.87
C LEU A 337 30.20 -21.51 25.54
N SER A 338 30.18 -21.22 26.82
CA SER A 338 31.39 -20.88 27.58
C SER A 338 32.35 -22.07 27.78
N GLN A 339 31.87 -23.32 27.75
CA GLN A 339 32.69 -24.53 27.78
C GLN A 339 33.25 -24.91 26.40
N VAL A 340 32.62 -24.48 25.32
CA VAL A 340 33.03 -24.77 23.92
C VAL A 340 33.90 -23.65 23.35
N MET A 341 33.97 -22.49 24.03
CA MET A 341 34.73 -21.31 23.61
C MET A 341 35.90 -21.10 24.64
N PRO A 342 37.01 -21.78 24.53
CA PRO A 342 38.21 -21.37 25.24
C PRO A 342 38.63 -20.01 24.67
N GLY A 343 38.84 -19.03 25.52
CA GLY A 343 39.07 -17.62 25.14
C GLY A 343 40.36 -17.31 24.38
N GLU A 344 41.02 -18.30 23.80
CA GLU A 344 42.27 -18.11 23.03
C GLU A 344 42.27 -19.12 21.88
N GLY A 345 41.94 -18.67 20.65
CA GLY A 345 42.21 -19.48 19.46
C GLY A 345 41.20 -19.50 18.32
N LEU A 346 40.06 -18.81 18.42
CA LEU A 346 39.20 -18.66 17.27
C LEU A 346 39.78 -17.57 16.34
N ASP A 347 40.00 -17.93 15.09
CA ASP A 347 40.31 -16.93 14.08
C ASP A 347 39.15 -15.95 13.89
N CYS A 348 39.44 -14.77 13.38
CA CYS A 348 38.41 -13.72 13.19
C CYS A 348 37.23 -14.20 12.36
N SER A 349 37.42 -15.14 11.45
CA SER A 349 36.40 -15.68 10.56
C SER A 349 35.42 -16.59 11.30
N SER A 350 35.94 -17.50 12.13
CA SER A 350 35.11 -18.38 12.96
C SER A 350 34.31 -17.60 14.00
N ALA A 351 34.89 -16.57 14.61
CA ALA A 351 34.17 -15.67 15.52
C ALA A 351 33.05 -14.90 14.82
N ALA A 352 33.22 -14.51 13.55
CA ALA A 352 32.20 -13.85 12.74
C ALA A 352 31.07 -14.82 12.37
N VAL A 353 31.35 -16.07 11.99
CA VAL A 353 30.35 -17.12 11.75
C VAL A 353 29.44 -17.30 12.97
N TRP A 354 30.04 -17.45 14.15
CA TRP A 354 29.28 -17.61 15.39
C TRP A 354 28.45 -16.40 15.76
N ARG A 355 28.93 -15.18 15.50
CA ARG A 355 28.18 -13.96 15.75
C ARG A 355 26.91 -13.93 14.87
N HIS A 356 27.03 -14.17 13.59
CA HIS A 356 25.89 -14.19 12.68
C HIS A 356 24.91 -15.35 12.94
N ALA A 357 25.42 -16.51 13.38
CA ALA A 357 24.56 -17.62 13.80
C ALA A 357 23.76 -17.29 15.06
N LEU A 358 24.36 -16.59 16.03
CA LEU A 358 23.67 -16.12 17.24
C LEU A 358 22.64 -15.03 16.94
N GLU A 359 22.85 -14.23 15.89
CA GLU A 359 21.89 -13.26 15.35
C GLU A 359 20.76 -13.91 14.54
N GLY A 360 20.75 -15.24 14.43
CA GLY A 360 19.70 -16.02 13.75
C GLY A 360 19.83 -16.10 12.22
N ALA A 361 21.01 -15.81 11.67
CA ALA A 361 21.27 -16.00 10.25
C ALA A 361 21.43 -17.51 9.92
N ASP A 362 20.87 -17.93 8.78
CA ASP A 362 21.07 -19.29 8.27
C ASP A 362 22.48 -19.46 7.65
N ALA A 363 22.95 -20.70 7.55
CA ALA A 363 24.28 -21.01 7.04
C ALA A 363 24.56 -20.45 5.63
N LYS A 364 23.54 -20.37 4.75
CA LYS A 364 23.69 -19.78 3.40
C LYS A 364 23.91 -18.27 3.45
N LYS A 365 23.21 -17.58 4.35
CA LYS A 365 23.41 -16.13 4.56
C LYS A 365 24.79 -15.85 5.14
N ILE A 366 25.21 -16.64 6.12
CA ILE A 366 26.53 -16.49 6.75
C ILE A 366 27.64 -16.71 5.71
N ALA A 367 27.55 -17.77 4.92
CA ALA A 367 28.49 -18.06 3.83
C ALA A 367 28.60 -16.91 2.82
N ALA A 368 27.44 -16.32 2.42
CA ALA A 368 27.41 -15.22 1.48
C ALA A 368 27.99 -13.91 2.06
N VAL A 369 27.66 -13.58 3.31
CA VAL A 369 28.15 -12.34 3.98
C VAL A 369 29.65 -12.40 4.22
N LEU A 370 30.17 -13.56 4.65
CA LEU A 370 31.57 -13.72 4.97
C LEU A 370 32.42 -14.16 3.77
N SER A 371 31.80 -14.38 2.59
CA SER A 371 32.46 -14.87 1.37
C SER A 371 33.25 -16.18 1.59
N VAL A 372 32.69 -17.08 2.41
CA VAL A 372 33.23 -18.40 2.70
C VAL A 372 32.39 -19.51 2.10
N SER A 373 32.93 -20.72 2.00
CA SER A 373 32.17 -21.87 1.51
C SER A 373 31.10 -22.28 2.52
N LEU A 374 29.99 -22.84 2.03
CA LEU A 374 28.92 -23.37 2.87
C LEU A 374 29.41 -24.48 3.82
N ALA A 375 30.45 -25.21 3.40
CA ALA A 375 31.08 -26.26 4.22
C ALA A 375 31.94 -25.71 5.36
N TYR A 376 32.29 -24.41 5.32
CA TYR A 376 33.05 -23.75 6.38
C TYR A 376 32.11 -23.26 7.51
N VAL A 377 30.85 -22.92 7.20
CA VAL A 377 29.82 -22.46 8.15
C VAL A 377 29.16 -23.66 8.83
#